data_127cb83647e68542700bb3f9584ef85d
#
_entry.id   127cb83647e68542700bb3f9584ef85d
#
_cell.length_a   1.000
_cell.length_b   1.000
_cell.length_c   1.000
_cell.angle_alpha   90.00
_cell.angle_beta   90.00
_cell.angle_gamma   90.00
#
_symmetry.space_group_name_H-M   'P 1'
#
loop_
_entity.id
_entity.type
_entity.pdbx_description
1 polymer ?
#
loop_
_entity_poly.entity_id
_entity_poly.type
_entity_poly.pdbx_seq_one_letter_code
_entity_poly.pdbx_strand_id
1 'polypeptide(L)'
;MGKKLKIGIVGAGIQGISNALFLQKKGFSVTIFDRDEAGSPAASYGNAGHFSPYASVPINRPDVLTDVPAMLLSSTGPLALKWNYVSKMMPWFLQFIRNCTTKRMMYTAKNMHQILDLALPAYDELFDEIKIGGLVEKKGILYIWNDQSLKSRDLEINVRNELGVDQQVITPKEIHDLEPNIKPIYHGGVYYQYGRHARNPKKILLKLYDLFLKK
;
A
#
# COMPACT_ATOMS: atom_id res chain seq x y z
N MET A 1 7.05 38.81 -15.02
CA MET A 1 7.10 37.34 -14.82
C MET A 1 7.49 37.07 -13.37
N GLY A 2 6.56 36.56 -12.55
CA GLY A 2 6.85 36.24 -11.15
C GLY A 2 7.89 35.11 -11.07
N LYS A 3 8.81 35.19 -10.12
CA LYS A 3 9.86 34.20 -9.90
C LYS A 3 9.19 32.86 -9.53
N LYS A 4 9.32 31.83 -10.39
CA LYS A 4 8.76 30.49 -10.09
C LYS A 4 9.34 30.00 -8.79
N LEU A 5 8.47 29.55 -7.87
CA LEU A 5 8.89 28.93 -6.62
C LEU A 5 9.71 27.66 -6.95
N LYS A 6 10.89 27.52 -6.33
CA LYS A 6 11.75 26.35 -6.48
C LYS A 6 11.46 25.36 -5.36
N ILE A 7 11.23 24.10 -5.70
CA ILE A 7 10.95 23.04 -4.75
C ILE A 7 12.01 21.94 -4.88
N GLY A 8 12.61 21.56 -3.76
CA GLY A 8 13.50 20.41 -3.67
C GLY A 8 12.75 19.20 -3.12
N ILE A 9 12.88 18.05 -3.78
CA ILE A 9 12.34 16.75 -3.32
C ILE A 9 13.51 15.83 -3.02
N VAL A 10 13.53 15.23 -1.84
CA VAL A 10 14.52 14.23 -1.46
C VAL A 10 13.95 12.83 -1.71
N GLY A 11 14.58 12.10 -2.61
CA GLY A 11 14.22 10.74 -3.03
C GLY A 11 13.63 10.65 -4.43
N ALA A 12 14.29 9.88 -5.32
CA ALA A 12 13.85 9.58 -6.69
C ALA A 12 13.08 8.26 -6.79
N GLY A 13 12.42 7.84 -5.71
CA GLY A 13 11.47 6.73 -5.71
C GLY A 13 10.12 7.13 -6.32
N ILE A 14 9.20 6.18 -6.42
CA ILE A 14 7.88 6.39 -7.05
C ILE A 14 7.13 7.58 -6.43
N GLN A 15 7.21 7.76 -5.11
CA GLN A 15 6.56 8.87 -4.41
C GLN A 15 7.18 10.23 -4.79
N GLY A 16 8.52 10.32 -4.77
CA GLY A 16 9.21 11.58 -5.11
C GLY A 16 8.96 11.99 -6.54
N ILE A 17 9.07 11.07 -7.49
CA ILE A 17 8.87 11.36 -8.92
C ILE A 17 7.40 11.72 -9.20
N SER A 18 6.42 11.01 -8.63
CA SER A 18 5.01 11.32 -8.82
C SER A 18 4.67 12.73 -8.29
N ASN A 19 5.13 13.07 -7.07
CA ASN A 19 4.95 14.41 -6.53
C ASN A 19 5.64 15.48 -7.37
N ALA A 20 6.86 15.21 -7.85
CA ALA A 20 7.59 16.13 -8.72
C ALA A 20 6.81 16.44 -10.01
N LEU A 21 6.24 15.43 -10.64
CA LEU A 21 5.43 15.58 -11.85
C LEU A 21 4.19 16.45 -11.62
N PHE A 22 3.46 16.22 -10.53
CA PHE A 22 2.29 17.04 -10.19
C PHE A 22 2.67 18.49 -9.85
N LEU A 23 3.82 18.71 -9.19
CA LEU A 23 4.31 20.05 -8.90
C LEU A 23 4.75 20.77 -10.18
N GLN A 24 5.42 20.07 -11.11
CA GLN A 24 5.75 20.63 -12.44
C GLN A 24 4.48 21.01 -13.22
N LYS A 25 3.43 20.17 -13.20
CA LYS A 25 2.13 20.50 -13.81
C LYS A 25 1.51 21.77 -13.22
N LYS A 26 1.73 22.04 -11.94
CA LYS A 26 1.31 23.27 -11.28
C LYS A 26 2.24 24.48 -11.53
N GLY A 27 3.26 24.31 -12.36
CA GLY A 27 4.16 25.39 -12.77
C GLY A 27 5.34 25.65 -11.84
N PHE A 28 5.58 24.81 -10.83
CA PHE A 28 6.76 24.91 -9.97
C PHE A 28 8.03 24.44 -10.69
N SER A 29 9.17 25.01 -10.31
CA SER A 29 10.50 24.50 -10.70
C SER A 29 10.91 23.44 -9.68
N VAL A 30 11.04 22.18 -10.10
CA VAL A 30 11.29 21.06 -9.19
C VAL A 30 12.66 20.45 -9.45
N THR A 31 13.42 20.22 -8.38
CA THR A 31 14.67 19.47 -8.39
C THR A 31 14.55 18.25 -7.48
N ILE A 32 14.89 17.07 -7.97
CA ILE A 32 14.95 15.85 -7.18
C ILE A 32 16.39 15.59 -6.76
N PHE A 33 16.60 15.29 -5.48
CA PHE A 33 17.87 14.91 -4.90
C PHE A 33 17.78 13.44 -4.45
N ASP A 34 18.66 12.60 -4.95
CA ASP A 34 18.82 11.22 -4.49
C ASP A 34 20.30 10.89 -4.38
N ARG A 35 20.66 9.94 -3.54
CA ARG A 35 22.03 9.43 -3.43
C ARG A 35 22.41 8.50 -4.58
N ASP A 36 21.39 7.89 -5.22
CA ASP A 36 21.53 6.89 -6.26
C ASP A 36 20.77 7.32 -7.53
N GLU A 37 21.08 6.70 -8.65
CA GLU A 37 20.33 6.89 -9.89
C GLU A 37 18.90 6.37 -9.78
N ALA A 38 17.95 6.99 -10.48
CA ALA A 38 16.57 6.54 -10.52
C ALA A 38 16.49 5.09 -11.04
N GLY A 39 15.74 4.24 -10.33
CA GLY A 39 15.65 2.81 -10.66
C GLY A 39 16.78 1.94 -10.12
N SER A 40 17.68 2.47 -9.28
CA SER A 40 18.63 1.69 -8.48
C SER A 40 17.91 0.80 -7.46
N PRO A 41 18.55 -0.27 -6.95
CA PRO A 41 17.94 -1.20 -6.00
C PRO A 41 17.46 -0.51 -4.72
N ALA A 42 16.16 -0.25 -4.65
CA ALA A 42 15.45 0.39 -3.54
C ALA A 42 13.98 -0.10 -3.50
N ALA A 43 13.16 0.39 -2.57
CA ALA A 43 11.78 -0.05 -2.43
C ALA A 43 10.94 0.05 -3.70
N SER A 44 11.16 1.06 -4.54
CA SER A 44 10.43 1.24 -5.81
C SER A 44 10.99 0.41 -6.97
N TYR A 45 12.13 -0.24 -6.79
CA TYR A 45 12.75 -1.10 -7.81
C TYR A 45 12.03 -2.45 -7.94
N GLY A 46 11.69 -3.08 -6.81
CA GLY A 46 11.16 -4.44 -6.78
C GLY A 46 10.29 -4.66 -5.54
N ASN A 47 9.14 -4.00 -5.50
CA ASN A 47 8.10 -4.25 -4.51
C ASN A 47 7.04 -5.22 -5.07
N ALA A 48 6.01 -5.53 -4.27
CA ALA A 48 4.91 -6.40 -4.68
C ALA A 48 4.05 -5.83 -5.83
N GLY A 49 4.24 -4.58 -6.21
CA GLY A 49 3.54 -3.96 -7.34
C GLY A 49 2.04 -3.72 -7.15
N HIS A 50 1.53 -3.83 -5.94
CA HIS A 50 0.11 -3.65 -5.67
C HIS A 50 -0.28 -2.18 -5.57
N PHE A 51 -1.34 -1.80 -6.26
CA PHE A 51 -2.07 -0.56 -6.04
C PHE A 51 -3.33 -0.89 -5.26
N SER A 52 -3.32 -0.57 -3.97
CA SER A 52 -4.31 -1.05 -3.00
C SER A 52 -5.08 0.11 -2.37
N PRO A 53 -6.08 0.70 -3.05
CA PRO A 53 -6.88 1.80 -2.50
C PRO A 53 -7.67 1.38 -1.25
N TYR A 54 -7.90 0.09 -1.09
CA TYR A 54 -8.58 -0.51 0.06
C TYR A 54 -7.69 -0.70 1.30
N ALA A 55 -6.39 -0.40 1.24
CA ALA A 55 -5.44 -0.61 2.35
C ALA A 55 -5.52 0.50 3.43
N SER A 56 -6.74 0.85 3.84
CA SER A 56 -7.02 1.92 4.79
C SER A 56 -6.98 1.47 6.25
N VAL A 57 -7.07 0.17 6.54
CA VAL A 57 -7.06 -0.34 7.91
C VAL A 57 -5.64 -0.33 8.48
N PRO A 58 -5.38 0.43 9.56
CA PRO A 58 -4.04 0.54 10.12
C PRO A 58 -3.67 -0.67 10.98
N ILE A 59 -2.38 -0.86 11.25
CA ILE A 59 -1.88 -1.98 12.08
C ILE A 59 -2.17 -1.83 13.57
N ASN A 60 -2.49 -0.64 14.06
CA ASN A 60 -2.81 -0.38 15.47
C ASN A 60 -4.27 -0.75 15.80
N ARG A 61 -4.66 -1.96 15.47
CA ARG A 61 -5.97 -2.52 15.81
C ARG A 61 -5.98 -3.04 17.26
N PRO A 62 -7.15 -3.03 17.93
CA PRO A 62 -7.26 -3.55 19.31
C PRO A 62 -6.87 -5.05 19.42
N ASP A 63 -7.23 -5.85 18.42
CA ASP A 63 -6.97 -7.30 18.36
C ASP A 63 -5.49 -7.64 18.23
N VAL A 64 -4.68 -6.76 17.67
CA VAL A 64 -3.22 -6.99 17.54
C VAL A 64 -2.54 -7.25 18.89
N LEU A 65 -3.03 -6.64 19.96
CA LEU A 65 -2.46 -6.83 21.29
C LEU A 65 -2.64 -8.25 21.83
N THR A 66 -3.70 -8.93 21.42
CA THR A 66 -3.96 -10.34 21.76
C THR A 66 -3.17 -11.31 20.88
N ASP A 67 -2.85 -10.90 19.67
CA ASP A 67 -2.17 -11.73 18.67
C ASP A 67 -0.63 -11.71 18.83
N VAL A 68 -0.07 -10.62 19.39
CA VAL A 68 1.38 -10.42 19.54
C VAL A 68 2.08 -11.59 20.25
N PRO A 69 1.57 -12.16 21.39
CA PRO A 69 2.25 -13.28 22.02
C PRO A 69 2.37 -14.51 21.10
N ALA A 70 1.30 -14.85 20.38
CA ALA A 70 1.30 -15.97 19.43
C ALA A 70 2.25 -15.71 18.24
N MET A 71 2.29 -14.48 17.74
CA MET A 71 3.20 -14.08 16.66
C MET A 71 4.68 -14.19 17.07
N LEU A 72 5.01 -13.84 18.31
CA LEU A 72 6.38 -13.91 18.85
C LEU A 72 6.86 -15.34 19.10
N LEU A 73 5.94 -16.26 19.43
CA LEU A 73 6.24 -17.66 19.65
C LEU A 73 6.32 -18.47 18.35
N SER A 74 5.83 -17.94 17.26
CA SER A 74 5.85 -18.61 15.95
C SER A 74 7.18 -18.38 15.24
N SER A 75 7.85 -19.45 14.82
CA SER A 75 9.07 -19.38 13.99
C SER A 75 8.84 -18.85 12.59
N THR A 76 7.58 -18.90 12.10
CA THR A 76 7.15 -18.41 10.80
C THR A 76 6.23 -17.19 10.90
N GLY A 77 6.08 -16.65 12.10
CA GLY A 77 5.20 -15.52 12.38
C GLY A 77 5.66 -14.23 11.72
N PRO A 78 4.74 -13.29 11.50
CA PRO A 78 5.04 -12.02 10.83
C PRO A 78 5.82 -11.04 11.70
N LEU A 79 5.99 -11.33 13.01
CA LEU A 79 6.65 -10.45 13.97
C LEU A 79 7.98 -11.06 14.42
N ALA A 80 9.08 -10.38 14.04
CA ALA A 80 10.43 -10.71 14.52
C ALA A 80 10.98 -9.55 15.36
N LEU A 81 11.40 -9.84 16.59
CA LEU A 81 12.01 -8.85 17.47
C LEU A 81 13.53 -9.01 17.52
N LYS A 82 14.23 -7.92 17.31
CA LYS A 82 15.66 -7.83 17.58
C LYS A 82 15.84 -7.44 19.07
N TRP A 83 16.02 -8.44 19.94
CA TRP A 83 15.98 -8.29 21.40
C TRP A 83 16.91 -7.18 21.94
N ASN A 84 18.10 -7.03 21.37
CA ASN A 84 19.04 -5.97 21.76
C ASN A 84 18.59 -4.54 21.37
N TYR A 85 17.50 -4.41 20.61
CA TYR A 85 16.93 -3.14 20.18
C TYR A 85 15.62 -2.78 20.90
N VAL A 86 15.01 -3.74 21.61
CA VAL A 86 13.71 -3.57 22.27
C VAL A 86 13.69 -2.39 23.24
N SER A 87 14.74 -2.22 24.06
CA SER A 87 14.83 -1.10 25.01
C SER A 87 14.77 0.26 24.32
N LYS A 88 15.39 0.39 23.15
CA LYS A 88 15.37 1.62 22.35
C LYS A 88 14.00 1.90 21.72
N MET A 89 13.23 0.84 21.46
CA MET A 89 11.89 0.94 20.90
C MET A 89 10.78 1.15 21.92
N MET A 90 11.05 1.01 23.21
CA MET A 90 10.04 1.11 24.27
C MET A 90 9.18 2.37 24.20
N PRO A 91 9.70 3.60 23.96
CA PRO A 91 8.87 4.79 23.83
C PRO A 91 7.85 4.69 22.69
N TRP A 92 8.26 4.08 21.57
CA TRP A 92 7.38 3.83 20.43
C TRP A 92 6.32 2.77 20.77
N PHE A 93 6.70 1.66 21.39
CA PHE A 93 5.77 0.60 21.78
C PHE A 93 4.68 1.12 22.73
N LEU A 94 5.03 1.93 23.71
CA LEU A 94 4.06 2.51 24.63
C LEU A 94 3.05 3.41 23.90
N GLN A 95 3.51 4.20 22.94
CA GLN A 95 2.63 5.00 22.12
C GLN A 95 1.76 4.13 21.18
N PHE A 96 2.33 3.10 20.58
CA PHE A 96 1.60 2.15 19.75
C PHE A 96 0.47 1.49 20.52
N ILE A 97 0.74 0.92 21.70
CA ILE A 97 -0.27 0.29 22.56
C ILE A 97 -1.38 1.28 22.92
N ARG A 98 -1.04 2.50 23.31
CA ARG A 98 -2.02 3.55 23.61
C ARG A 98 -2.93 3.88 22.44
N ASN A 99 -2.48 3.67 21.21
CA ASN A 99 -3.25 3.91 20.01
C ASN A 99 -4.00 2.66 19.51
N CYS A 100 -3.81 1.48 20.09
CA CYS A 100 -4.54 0.26 19.77
C CYS A 100 -5.95 0.27 20.38
N THR A 101 -6.75 1.27 20.02
CA THR A 101 -8.16 1.42 20.43
C THR A 101 -9.03 1.56 19.19
N THR A 102 -10.27 1.07 19.25
CA THR A 102 -11.24 1.20 18.15
C THR A 102 -11.38 2.64 17.67
N LYS A 103 -11.47 3.60 18.60
CA LYS A 103 -11.58 5.03 18.26
C LYS A 103 -10.40 5.55 17.45
N ARG A 104 -9.18 5.20 17.85
CA ARG A 104 -7.96 5.64 17.17
C ARG A 104 -7.78 4.92 15.83
N MET A 105 -8.06 3.63 15.80
CA MET A 105 -8.06 2.83 14.57
C MET A 105 -9.02 3.43 13.54
N MET A 106 -10.28 3.68 13.90
CA MET A 106 -11.29 4.26 12.99
C MET A 106 -10.92 5.67 12.52
N TYR A 107 -10.39 6.49 13.42
CA TYR A 107 -9.89 7.82 13.05
C TYR A 107 -8.79 7.72 11.98
N THR A 108 -7.80 6.83 12.18
CA THR A 108 -6.71 6.63 11.24
C THR A 108 -7.22 6.04 9.93
N ALA A 109 -8.06 5.01 9.99
CA ALA A 109 -8.62 4.35 8.81
C ALA A 109 -9.40 5.33 7.92
N LYS A 110 -10.25 6.17 8.52
CA LYS A 110 -11.03 7.19 7.80
C LYS A 110 -10.14 8.21 7.08
N ASN A 111 -9.12 8.73 7.76
CA ASN A 111 -8.23 9.72 7.15
C ASN A 111 -7.32 9.08 6.06
N MET A 112 -6.85 7.84 6.27
CA MET A 112 -6.12 7.11 5.24
C MET A 112 -6.98 6.83 4.02
N HIS A 113 -8.23 6.42 4.22
CA HIS A 113 -9.17 6.14 3.12
C HIS A 113 -9.36 7.37 2.23
N GLN A 114 -9.58 8.55 2.80
CA GLN A 114 -9.71 9.79 2.03
C GLN A 114 -8.49 10.10 1.14
N ILE A 115 -7.28 9.75 1.58
CA ILE A 115 -6.06 9.93 0.78
C ILE A 115 -5.96 8.84 -0.29
N LEU A 116 -6.27 7.59 0.07
CA LEU A 116 -6.14 6.44 -0.82
C LEU A 116 -7.14 6.48 -1.98
N ASP A 117 -8.33 7.04 -1.77
CA ASP A 117 -9.33 7.23 -2.83
C ASP A 117 -8.84 8.14 -3.96
N LEU A 118 -7.95 9.06 -3.65
CA LEU A 118 -7.34 9.94 -4.65
C LEU A 118 -6.19 9.27 -5.42
N ALA A 119 -5.68 8.14 -4.93
CA ALA A 119 -4.45 7.55 -5.47
C ALA A 119 -4.63 6.98 -6.88
N LEU A 120 -5.70 6.21 -7.12
CA LEU A 120 -5.91 5.60 -8.45
C LEU A 120 -6.18 6.64 -9.55
N PRO A 121 -7.05 7.65 -9.36
CA PRO A 121 -7.22 8.72 -10.33
C PRO A 121 -5.92 9.48 -10.63
N ALA A 122 -5.12 9.76 -9.58
CA ALA A 122 -3.83 10.42 -9.75
C ALA A 122 -2.83 9.57 -10.55
N TYR A 123 -2.79 8.26 -10.29
CA TYR A 123 -1.96 7.36 -11.10
C TYR A 123 -2.47 7.22 -12.54
N ASP A 124 -3.79 7.16 -12.77
CA ASP A 124 -4.33 7.10 -14.13
C ASP A 124 -3.87 8.31 -14.95
N GLU A 125 -3.94 9.52 -14.39
CA GLU A 125 -3.47 10.74 -15.05
C GLU A 125 -1.99 10.64 -15.47
N LEU A 126 -1.11 10.14 -14.60
CA LEU A 126 0.31 9.97 -14.91
C LEU A 126 0.55 8.83 -15.91
N PHE A 127 -0.20 7.74 -15.80
CA PHE A 127 -0.06 6.56 -16.67
C PHE A 127 -0.52 6.82 -18.09
N ASP A 128 -1.53 7.66 -18.28
CA ASP A 128 -1.96 8.10 -19.60
C ASP A 128 -0.88 8.92 -20.30
N GLU A 129 -0.20 9.83 -19.59
CA GLU A 129 0.91 10.62 -20.14
C GLU A 129 2.09 9.76 -20.60
N ILE A 130 2.46 8.73 -19.85
CA ILE A 130 3.59 7.84 -20.19
C ILE A 130 3.18 6.67 -21.09
N LYS A 131 1.91 6.59 -21.48
CA LYS A 131 1.35 5.46 -22.25
C LYS A 131 1.78 4.13 -21.64
N ILE A 132 1.32 3.90 -20.39
CA ILE A 132 1.81 2.81 -19.53
C ILE A 132 1.67 1.42 -20.19
N GLY A 133 0.66 1.23 -21.05
CA GLY A 133 0.39 -0.03 -21.73
C GLY A 133 0.13 -1.18 -20.76
N GLY A 134 0.56 -2.40 -21.14
CA GLY A 134 0.37 -3.60 -20.33
C GLY A 134 1.28 -3.74 -19.10
N LEU A 135 1.91 -2.65 -18.60
CA LEU A 135 2.73 -2.69 -17.40
C LEU A 135 1.90 -2.68 -16.10
N VAL A 136 0.61 -2.31 -16.18
CA VAL A 136 -0.33 -2.34 -15.07
C VAL A 136 -1.54 -3.16 -15.46
N GLU A 137 -1.85 -4.17 -14.66
CA GLU A 137 -3.06 -4.97 -14.81
C GLU A 137 -4.16 -4.46 -13.88
N LYS A 138 -5.38 -4.37 -14.41
CA LYS A 138 -6.59 -3.91 -13.70
C LYS A 138 -7.56 -5.09 -13.52
N LYS A 139 -7.05 -6.21 -12.97
CA LYS A 139 -7.81 -7.45 -12.79
C LYS A 139 -8.32 -7.66 -11.37
N GLY A 140 -8.21 -6.65 -10.53
CA GLY A 140 -8.51 -6.78 -9.11
C GLY A 140 -7.38 -7.46 -8.34
N ILE A 141 -7.60 -7.61 -7.05
CA ILE A 141 -6.70 -8.32 -6.13
C ILE A 141 -7.52 -9.24 -5.24
N LEU A 142 -7.04 -10.46 -5.10
CA LEU A 142 -7.65 -11.50 -4.30
C LEU A 142 -6.82 -11.73 -3.04
N TYR A 143 -7.46 -11.57 -1.88
CA TYR A 143 -6.92 -12.02 -0.59
C TYR A 143 -7.62 -13.30 -0.18
N ILE A 144 -6.84 -14.32 0.15
CA ILE A 144 -7.35 -15.62 0.61
C ILE A 144 -6.83 -15.92 2.01
N TRP A 145 -7.59 -16.69 2.77
CA TRP A 145 -7.19 -17.19 4.10
C TRP A 145 -7.43 -18.68 4.22
N ASN A 146 -6.57 -19.32 4.97
CA ASN A 146 -6.60 -20.75 5.26
C ASN A 146 -7.07 -21.07 6.69
N ASP A 147 -7.43 -20.07 7.47
CA ASP A 147 -7.93 -20.21 8.84
C ASP A 147 -9.31 -19.54 8.97
N GLN A 148 -10.28 -20.25 9.53
CA GLN A 148 -11.63 -19.72 9.77
C GLN A 148 -11.71 -18.87 11.04
N SER A 149 -10.75 -18.98 11.95
CA SER A 149 -10.81 -18.40 13.31
C SER A 149 -10.34 -16.96 13.42
N LEU A 150 -9.87 -16.32 12.34
CA LEU A 150 -9.26 -14.99 12.38
C LEU A 150 -10.30 -13.87 12.60
N LYS A 151 -10.53 -13.51 13.87
CA LYS A 151 -11.36 -12.35 14.26
C LYS A 151 -10.85 -11.02 13.65
N SER A 152 -9.55 -10.90 13.45
CA SER A 152 -8.90 -9.75 12.81
C SER A 152 -9.41 -9.51 11.39
N ARG A 153 -9.66 -10.57 10.63
CA ARG A 153 -10.23 -10.52 9.29
C ARG A 153 -11.62 -9.89 9.28
N ASP A 154 -12.49 -10.34 10.18
CA ASP A 154 -13.85 -9.83 10.26
C ASP A 154 -13.87 -8.36 10.67
N LEU A 155 -12.99 -7.96 11.58
CA LEU A 155 -12.78 -6.56 11.93
C LEU A 155 -12.37 -5.73 10.70
N GLU A 156 -11.41 -6.20 9.92
CA GLU A 156 -10.95 -5.48 8.72
C GLU A 156 -12.04 -5.35 7.66
N ILE A 157 -12.82 -6.42 7.42
CA ILE A 157 -13.95 -6.41 6.48
C ILE A 157 -14.99 -5.39 6.95
N ASN A 158 -15.35 -5.40 8.24
CA ASN A 158 -16.33 -4.48 8.81
C ASN A 158 -15.87 -3.02 8.73
N VAL A 159 -14.60 -2.72 9.05
CA VAL A 159 -14.05 -1.39 8.93
C VAL A 159 -14.09 -0.88 7.49
N ARG A 160 -13.71 -1.73 6.51
CA ARG A 160 -13.78 -1.34 5.09
C ARG A 160 -15.22 -1.14 4.60
N ASN A 161 -16.17 -1.96 5.07
CA ASN A 161 -17.60 -1.75 4.78
C ASN A 161 -18.10 -0.41 5.32
N GLU A 162 -17.72 -0.06 6.57
CA GLU A 162 -18.10 1.23 7.18
C GLU A 162 -17.49 2.43 6.41
N LEU A 163 -16.32 2.25 5.80
CA LEU A 163 -15.68 3.26 4.97
C LEU A 163 -16.20 3.30 3.53
N GLY A 164 -17.08 2.40 3.13
CA GLY A 164 -17.61 2.33 1.77
C GLY A 164 -16.62 1.74 0.75
N VAL A 165 -15.61 1.00 1.21
CA VAL A 165 -14.67 0.31 0.31
C VAL A 165 -15.39 -0.78 -0.44
N ASP A 166 -15.26 -0.77 -1.78
CA ASP A 166 -15.81 -1.82 -2.62
C ASP A 166 -14.99 -3.11 -2.46
N GLN A 167 -15.60 -4.09 -1.81
CA GLN A 167 -15.03 -5.39 -1.53
C GLN A 167 -16.09 -6.48 -1.60
N GLN A 168 -15.71 -7.65 -2.05
CA GLN A 168 -16.58 -8.82 -2.14
C GLN A 168 -15.97 -9.95 -1.31
N VAL A 169 -16.70 -10.40 -0.27
CA VAL A 169 -16.36 -11.63 0.44
C VAL A 169 -16.79 -12.81 -0.43
N ILE A 170 -15.87 -13.67 -0.77
CA ILE A 170 -16.07 -14.76 -1.71
C ILE A 170 -15.79 -16.13 -1.08
N THR A 171 -16.54 -17.11 -1.57
CA THR A 171 -16.48 -18.51 -1.13
C THR A 171 -15.28 -19.25 -1.73
N PRO A 172 -14.90 -20.42 -1.18
CA PRO A 172 -13.88 -21.28 -1.77
C PRO A 172 -14.16 -21.67 -3.22
N LYS A 173 -15.43 -21.85 -3.60
CA LYS A 173 -15.81 -22.15 -4.97
C LYS A 173 -15.50 -20.98 -5.91
N GLU A 174 -15.92 -19.79 -5.54
CA GLU A 174 -15.65 -18.57 -6.32
C GLU A 174 -14.15 -18.29 -6.45
N ILE A 175 -13.35 -18.57 -5.40
CA ILE A 175 -11.90 -18.50 -5.47
C ILE A 175 -11.35 -19.48 -6.51
N HIS A 176 -11.81 -20.72 -6.49
CA HIS A 176 -11.37 -21.72 -7.46
C HIS A 176 -11.75 -21.35 -8.90
N ASP A 177 -12.94 -20.76 -9.09
CA ASP A 177 -13.39 -20.30 -10.40
C ASP A 177 -12.51 -19.13 -10.93
N LEU A 178 -12.03 -18.25 -10.04
CA LEU A 178 -11.12 -17.15 -10.38
C LEU A 178 -9.68 -17.62 -10.60
N GLU A 179 -9.19 -18.52 -9.75
CA GLU A 179 -7.77 -18.94 -9.72
C GLU A 179 -7.68 -20.46 -9.56
N PRO A 180 -7.99 -21.24 -10.61
CA PRO A 180 -8.07 -22.71 -10.54
C PRO A 180 -6.72 -23.39 -10.25
N ASN A 181 -5.60 -22.68 -10.42
CA ASN A 181 -4.27 -23.22 -10.19
C ASN A 181 -3.82 -23.10 -8.72
N ILE A 182 -4.55 -22.39 -7.87
CA ILE A 182 -4.23 -22.31 -6.45
C ILE A 182 -4.75 -23.59 -5.75
N LYS A 183 -3.84 -24.26 -5.00
CA LYS A 183 -4.24 -25.44 -4.21
C LYS A 183 -5.39 -25.07 -3.26
N PRO A 184 -6.51 -25.84 -3.21
CA PRO A 184 -7.72 -25.47 -2.47
C PRO A 184 -7.59 -25.73 -0.95
N ILE A 185 -6.63 -25.07 -0.31
CA ILE A 185 -6.41 -25.10 1.15
C ILE A 185 -7.02 -23.87 1.85
N TYR A 186 -7.71 -23.03 1.11
CA TYR A 186 -8.34 -21.80 1.59
C TYR A 186 -9.78 -22.03 2.05
N HIS A 187 -10.23 -21.25 3.02
CA HIS A 187 -11.59 -21.28 3.56
C HIS A 187 -12.45 -20.10 3.14
N GLY A 188 -11.87 -19.12 2.44
CA GLY A 188 -12.57 -17.97 1.90
C GLY A 188 -11.59 -16.90 1.46
N GLY A 189 -12.12 -15.80 0.92
CA GLY A 189 -11.36 -14.70 0.43
C GLY A 189 -12.14 -13.38 0.41
N VAL A 190 -11.41 -12.30 0.13
CA VAL A 190 -11.97 -11.01 -0.26
C VAL A 190 -11.38 -10.62 -1.60
N TYR A 191 -12.25 -10.25 -2.53
CA TYR A 191 -11.88 -9.74 -3.83
C TYR A 191 -12.10 -8.22 -3.89
N TYR A 192 -11.06 -7.50 -4.31
CA TYR A 192 -11.04 -6.05 -4.50
C TYR A 192 -10.95 -5.74 -5.99
N GLN A 193 -12.08 -5.49 -6.64
CA GLN A 193 -12.15 -5.35 -8.10
C GLN A 193 -11.33 -4.16 -8.65
N TYR A 194 -11.16 -3.10 -7.87
CA TYR A 194 -10.36 -1.93 -8.27
C TYR A 194 -8.87 -2.04 -7.92
N GLY A 195 -8.46 -3.13 -7.28
CA GLY A 195 -7.05 -3.41 -7.06
C GLY A 195 -6.31 -3.56 -8.39
N ARG A 196 -5.06 -3.11 -8.44
CA ARG A 196 -4.22 -3.19 -9.65
C ARG A 196 -2.86 -3.78 -9.31
N HIS A 197 -2.21 -4.32 -10.33
CA HIS A 197 -0.90 -4.92 -10.19
C HIS A 197 0.09 -4.38 -11.23
N ALA A 198 1.26 -3.94 -10.76
CA ALA A 198 2.37 -3.56 -11.63
C ALA A 198 3.17 -4.80 -12.03
N ARG A 199 3.23 -5.14 -13.31
CA ARG A 199 4.07 -6.23 -13.82
C ARG A 199 5.57 -5.96 -13.66
N ASN A 200 5.97 -4.70 -13.69
CA ASN A 200 7.35 -4.30 -13.54
C ASN A 200 7.44 -2.90 -12.89
N PRO A 201 7.54 -2.83 -11.54
CA PRO A 201 7.63 -1.56 -10.82
C PRO A 201 8.79 -0.67 -11.27
N LYS A 202 9.98 -1.25 -11.51
CA LYS A 202 11.16 -0.51 -12.02
C LYS A 202 10.85 0.18 -13.35
N LYS A 203 10.25 -0.54 -14.30
CA LYS A 203 9.97 0.01 -15.63
C LYS A 203 8.94 1.14 -15.57
N ILE A 204 7.96 1.05 -14.66
CA ILE A 204 7.00 2.14 -14.40
C ILE A 204 7.73 3.36 -13.84
N LEU A 205 8.57 3.16 -12.82
CA LEU A 205 9.38 4.23 -12.21
C LEU A 205 10.22 4.96 -13.26
N LEU A 206 10.94 4.23 -14.09
CA LEU A 206 11.81 4.81 -15.13
C LEU A 206 11.02 5.60 -16.16
N LYS A 207 9.86 5.11 -16.60
CA LYS A 207 8.99 5.87 -17.53
C LYS A 207 8.49 7.20 -16.91
N LEU A 208 8.15 7.21 -15.63
CA LEU A 208 7.77 8.43 -14.92
C LEU A 208 8.96 9.38 -14.73
N TYR A 209 10.14 8.84 -14.47
CA TYR A 209 11.37 9.64 -14.37
C TYR A 209 11.74 10.28 -15.71
N ASP A 210 11.65 9.52 -16.82
CA ASP A 210 11.86 10.06 -18.17
C ASP A 210 10.88 11.18 -18.51
N LEU A 211 9.61 11.06 -18.06
CA LEU A 211 8.63 12.13 -18.20
C LEU A 211 9.02 13.38 -17.40
N PHE A 212 9.50 13.19 -16.16
CA PHE A 212 9.98 14.29 -15.30
C PHE A 212 11.12 15.07 -15.94
N LEU A 213 12.09 14.37 -16.56
CA LEU A 213 13.24 15.01 -17.22
C LEU A 213 12.87 15.81 -18.48
N LYS A 214 11.74 15.52 -19.11
CA LYS A 214 11.27 16.20 -20.34
C LYS A 214 10.49 17.47 -20.05
N LYS A 215 10.08 17.69 -18.83
CA LYS A 215 9.30 18.88 -18.39
C LYS A 215 10.15 19.92 -17.66
#